data_0f3e837738878e9a6f0896ae5f25cee0
#
_entry.id   0f3e837738878e9a6f0896ae5f25cee0
#
_cell.length_a   1.000
_cell.length_b   1.000
_cell.length_c   1.000
_cell.angle_alpha   90.00
_cell.angle_beta   90.00
_cell.angle_gamma   90.00
#
_symmetry.space_group_name_H-M   'P 1'
#
loop_
_entity.id
_entity.type
_entity.pdbx_description
1 polymer ?
#
loop_
_entity_poly.entity_id
_entity_poly.type
_entity_poly.pdbx_seq_one_letter_code
_entity_poly.pdbx_strand_id
1 'polypeptide(L)'
;MPTTQSSRSCVWNGTPQGAAAHLRAESINVTLGDRHVLNGVDVTVSAGSRLAIVGDNGRGKTTLLHVLAGVVTPDSGVVTRAGSLVLVKQDMLTEGDRTVGDLVAEATAPARAALQALDVASAALGAGEDAADAYSAALETATLLDAWDAERRVDIALAGLDAKFNG
;
A
#
# COMPACT_ATOMS: atom_id res chain seq x y z
N MET A 1 -19.82 -25.54 -1.58
CA MET A 1 -20.03 -24.11 -1.41
C MET A 1 -18.67 -23.44 -1.46
N PRO A 2 -18.27 -22.77 -2.55
CA PRO A 2 -16.98 -22.07 -2.58
C PRO A 2 -17.16 -20.72 -1.87
N THR A 3 -16.34 -20.50 -0.85
CA THR A 3 -16.26 -19.25 -0.10
C THR A 3 -15.64 -18.18 -0.97
N THR A 4 -16.42 -17.18 -1.30
CA THR A 4 -15.99 -15.98 -2.02
C THR A 4 -14.95 -15.24 -1.14
N GLN A 5 -13.66 -15.39 -1.44
CA GLN A 5 -12.64 -14.53 -0.88
C GLN A 5 -12.75 -13.16 -1.55
N SER A 6 -13.30 -12.22 -0.79
CA SER A 6 -13.26 -10.79 -1.10
C SER A 6 -11.83 -10.37 -1.37
N SER A 7 -11.56 -9.86 -2.57
CA SER A 7 -10.29 -9.28 -2.97
C SER A 7 -10.04 -7.98 -2.18
N ARG A 8 -9.47 -8.12 -0.98
CA ARG A 8 -8.97 -6.96 -0.24
C ARG A 8 -7.65 -6.55 -0.87
N SER A 9 -7.57 -5.35 -1.42
CA SER A 9 -6.30 -4.68 -1.67
C SER A 9 -5.56 -4.61 -0.32
N CYS A 10 -4.46 -5.37 -0.20
CA CYS A 10 -3.67 -5.34 1.03
C CYS A 10 -2.88 -4.03 1.06
N VAL A 11 -3.44 -3.02 1.69
CA VAL A 11 -2.70 -1.83 2.11
C VAL A 11 -2.20 -2.11 3.53
N TRP A 12 -0.91 -2.26 3.69
CA TRP A 12 -0.31 -2.33 5.01
C TRP A 12 -0.01 -0.89 5.49
N ASN A 13 -0.76 -0.42 6.48
CA ASN A 13 -0.58 0.88 7.12
C ASN A 13 0.24 0.71 8.41
N GLY A 14 1.49 0.32 8.28
CA GLY A 14 2.41 0.36 9.41
C GLY A 14 2.83 1.80 9.69
N THR A 15 2.74 2.22 10.95
CA THR A 15 3.23 3.52 11.41
C THR A 15 4.73 3.65 11.12
N PRO A 16 5.17 4.66 10.36
CA PRO A 16 6.59 4.92 10.21
C PRO A 16 7.12 5.54 11.53
N GLN A 17 7.70 4.72 12.39
CA GLN A 17 8.56 5.25 13.44
C GLN A 17 9.91 5.58 12.82
N GLY A 18 10.14 6.83 12.43
CA GLY A 18 11.46 7.45 12.23
C GLY A 18 12.53 6.74 11.39
N ALA A 19 12.28 5.53 10.92
CA ALA A 19 13.21 4.76 10.09
C ALA A 19 12.83 4.92 8.62
N ALA A 20 13.82 5.12 7.77
CA ALA A 20 13.65 5.11 6.32
C ALA A 20 12.86 3.86 5.89
N ALA A 21 11.87 4.05 5.00
CA ALA A 21 11.08 2.94 4.47
C ALA A 21 11.98 1.82 3.98
N HIS A 22 11.77 0.59 4.46
CA HIS A 22 12.53 -0.58 4.03
C HIS A 22 11.67 -1.84 4.05
N LEU A 23 12.04 -2.75 3.17
CA LEU A 23 11.49 -4.08 3.08
C LEU A 23 12.63 -5.08 3.12
N ARG A 24 12.60 -6.02 4.06
CA ARG A 24 13.59 -7.07 4.19
C ARG A 24 12.91 -8.41 4.31
N ALA A 25 13.31 -9.34 3.48
CA ALA A 25 12.90 -10.74 3.53
C ALA A 25 14.14 -11.60 3.70
N GLU A 26 14.11 -12.56 4.62
CA GLU A 26 15.23 -13.42 4.99
C GLU A 26 14.81 -14.87 4.96
N SER A 27 15.56 -15.68 4.19
CA SER A 27 15.42 -17.14 4.09
C SER A 27 14.00 -17.59 3.77
N ILE A 28 13.34 -16.89 2.85
CA ILE A 28 11.93 -17.15 2.50
C ILE A 28 11.81 -18.46 1.74
N ASN A 29 11.00 -19.37 2.31
CA ASN A 29 10.64 -20.63 1.66
C ASN A 29 9.12 -20.68 1.47
N VAL A 30 8.67 -21.10 0.29
CA VAL A 30 7.26 -21.28 -0.04
C VAL A 30 7.07 -22.53 -0.89
N THR A 31 6.16 -23.38 -0.46
CA THR A 31 5.70 -24.56 -1.19
C THR A 31 4.23 -24.37 -1.57
N LEU A 32 3.89 -24.59 -2.81
CA LEU A 32 2.51 -24.57 -3.30
C LEU A 32 2.15 -25.96 -3.81
N GLY A 33 1.27 -26.65 -3.08
CA GLY A 33 1.03 -28.08 -3.29
C GLY A 33 2.31 -28.87 -3.04
N ASP A 34 2.74 -29.69 -4.01
CA ASP A 34 3.96 -30.51 -3.91
C ASP A 34 5.21 -29.81 -4.48
N ARG A 35 5.11 -28.52 -4.85
CA ARG A 35 6.19 -27.79 -5.51
C ARG A 35 6.79 -26.72 -4.63
N HIS A 36 8.11 -26.82 -4.38
CA HIS A 36 8.88 -25.72 -3.81
C HIS A 36 8.99 -24.60 -4.84
N VAL A 37 8.40 -23.43 -4.54
CA VAL A 37 8.35 -22.27 -5.42
C VAL A 37 9.40 -21.25 -5.06
N LEU A 38 9.62 -21.04 -3.76
CA LEU A 38 10.71 -20.20 -3.23
C LEU A 38 11.56 -21.06 -2.29
N ASN A 39 12.87 -20.92 -2.39
CA ASN A 39 13.82 -21.69 -1.59
C ASN A 39 14.95 -20.78 -1.10
N GLY A 40 14.88 -20.40 0.19
CA GLY A 40 15.89 -19.59 0.88
C GLY A 40 16.11 -18.21 0.25
N VAL A 41 15.04 -17.54 -0.18
CA VAL A 41 15.15 -16.25 -0.88
C VAL A 41 15.38 -15.12 0.11
N ASP A 42 16.44 -14.35 -0.12
CA ASP A 42 16.77 -13.12 0.60
C ASP A 42 16.57 -11.90 -0.30
N VAL A 43 15.87 -10.89 0.21
CA VAL A 43 15.61 -9.63 -0.50
C VAL A 43 15.68 -8.46 0.47
N THR A 44 16.39 -7.40 0.09
CA THR A 44 16.40 -6.13 0.82
C THR A 44 16.16 -4.98 -0.13
N VAL A 45 15.17 -4.15 0.19
CA VAL A 45 14.83 -2.92 -0.54
C VAL A 45 14.82 -1.77 0.44
N SER A 46 15.64 -0.76 0.18
CA SER A 46 15.74 0.45 1.00
C SER A 46 15.05 1.62 0.31
N ALA A 47 14.80 2.71 1.03
CA ALA A 47 14.24 3.93 0.48
C ALA A 47 15.02 4.39 -0.77
N GLY A 48 14.30 4.74 -1.83
CA GLY A 48 14.88 5.17 -3.11
C GLY A 48 15.44 4.05 -3.99
N SER A 49 15.54 2.80 -3.50
CA SER A 49 15.99 1.65 -4.29
C SER A 49 14.94 1.22 -5.31
N ARG A 50 15.40 0.67 -6.42
CA ARG A 50 14.57 0.00 -7.43
C ARG A 50 15.11 -1.40 -7.64
N LEU A 51 14.28 -2.42 -7.38
CA LEU A 51 14.63 -3.82 -7.56
C LEU A 51 13.75 -4.42 -8.66
N ALA A 52 14.38 -5.04 -9.66
CA ALA A 52 13.69 -5.81 -10.68
C ALA A 52 13.83 -7.30 -10.39
N ILE A 53 12.69 -8.01 -10.39
CA ILE A 53 12.66 -9.48 -10.27
C ILE A 53 12.46 -10.05 -11.67
N VAL A 54 13.49 -10.70 -12.19
CA VAL A 54 13.51 -11.29 -13.54
C VAL A 54 13.59 -12.81 -13.48
N GLY A 55 13.11 -13.49 -14.50
CA GLY A 55 13.15 -14.94 -14.63
C GLY A 55 11.99 -15.48 -15.47
N ASP A 56 12.04 -16.77 -15.80
CA ASP A 56 11.02 -17.45 -16.59
C ASP A 56 9.64 -17.47 -15.92
N ASN A 57 8.59 -17.71 -16.70
CA ASN A 57 7.25 -17.86 -16.17
C ASN A 57 7.16 -19.11 -15.26
N GLY A 58 6.40 -18.99 -14.17
CA GLY A 58 6.25 -20.06 -13.18
C GLY A 58 7.43 -20.22 -12.20
N ARG A 59 8.42 -19.31 -12.19
CA ARG A 59 9.57 -19.34 -11.27
C ARG A 59 9.33 -18.66 -9.92
N GLY A 60 8.07 -18.35 -9.58
CA GLY A 60 7.74 -17.81 -8.25
C GLY A 60 7.82 -16.29 -8.11
N LYS A 61 8.04 -15.51 -9.19
CA LYS A 61 8.11 -14.04 -9.12
C LYS A 61 6.88 -13.42 -8.45
N THR A 62 5.68 -13.81 -8.90
CA THR A 62 4.43 -13.33 -8.33
C THR A 62 4.24 -13.82 -6.89
N THR A 63 4.62 -15.07 -6.60
CA THR A 63 4.58 -15.60 -5.24
C THR A 63 5.48 -14.80 -4.30
N LEU A 64 6.68 -14.46 -4.74
CA LEU A 64 7.60 -13.61 -3.97
C LEU A 64 6.98 -12.23 -3.70
N LEU A 65 6.41 -11.56 -4.72
CA LEU A 65 5.73 -10.29 -4.54
C LEU A 65 4.56 -10.40 -3.54
N HIS A 66 3.78 -11.49 -3.60
CA HIS A 66 2.69 -11.73 -2.66
C HIS A 66 3.19 -11.97 -1.23
N VAL A 67 4.32 -12.67 -1.05
CA VAL A 67 4.95 -12.83 0.27
C VAL A 67 5.46 -11.49 0.78
N LEU A 68 6.16 -10.73 -0.06
CA LEU A 68 6.64 -9.40 0.30
C LEU A 68 5.50 -8.43 0.66
N ALA A 69 4.35 -8.55 0.01
CA ALA A 69 3.15 -7.78 0.31
C ALA A 69 2.36 -8.30 1.52
N GLY A 70 2.65 -9.50 2.03
CA GLY A 70 1.91 -10.12 3.14
C GLY A 70 0.59 -10.79 2.72
N VAL A 71 0.37 -10.97 1.42
CA VAL A 71 -0.80 -11.70 0.87
C VAL A 71 -0.63 -13.21 1.08
N VAL A 72 0.60 -13.70 0.97
CA VAL A 72 0.97 -15.10 1.19
C VAL A 72 1.92 -15.17 2.38
N THR A 73 1.62 -16.06 3.33
CA THR A 73 2.52 -16.36 4.45
C THR A 73 3.55 -17.37 3.97
N PRO A 74 4.85 -17.15 4.14
CA PRO A 74 5.87 -18.13 3.80
C PRO A 74 5.84 -19.31 4.78
N ASP A 75 6.30 -20.50 4.33
CA ASP A 75 6.44 -21.70 5.17
C ASP A 75 7.54 -21.50 6.22
N SER A 76 8.59 -20.77 5.85
CA SER A 76 9.65 -20.34 6.76
C SER A 76 10.32 -19.07 6.25
N GLY A 77 11.07 -18.41 7.14
CA GLY A 77 11.69 -17.11 6.88
C GLY A 77 10.91 -15.96 7.51
N VAL A 78 11.45 -14.77 7.41
CA VAL A 78 10.87 -13.57 8.03
C VAL A 78 10.80 -12.43 7.03
N VAL A 79 9.68 -11.70 7.00
CA VAL A 79 9.54 -10.46 6.23
C VAL A 79 9.31 -9.29 7.17
N THR A 80 10.23 -8.35 7.16
CA THR A 80 10.16 -7.09 7.90
C THR A 80 9.81 -5.94 6.97
N ARG A 81 8.85 -5.13 7.35
CA ARG A 81 8.36 -3.99 6.57
C ARG A 81 8.33 -2.74 7.43
N ALA A 82 8.84 -1.64 6.91
CA ALA A 82 8.70 -0.32 7.50
C ALA A 82 8.25 0.67 6.44
N GLY A 83 7.23 1.48 6.73
CA GLY A 83 6.58 2.37 5.77
C GLY A 83 5.30 1.79 5.18
N SER A 84 4.70 2.48 4.22
CA SER A 84 3.53 2.02 3.49
C SER A 84 3.95 1.13 2.31
N LEU A 85 3.12 0.12 2.00
CA LEU A 85 3.36 -0.79 0.88
C LEU A 85 2.08 -0.94 0.05
N VAL A 86 2.22 -0.84 -1.26
CA VAL A 86 1.13 -1.08 -2.21
C VAL A 86 1.53 -2.20 -3.17
N LEU A 87 0.68 -3.19 -3.33
CA LEU A 87 0.82 -4.24 -4.34
C LEU A 87 -0.06 -3.90 -5.55
N VAL A 88 0.57 -3.61 -6.68
CA VAL A 88 -0.12 -3.40 -7.96
C VAL A 88 -0.23 -4.75 -8.67
N LYS A 89 -1.47 -5.20 -8.93
CA LYS A 89 -1.72 -6.43 -9.69
C LYS A 89 -1.66 -6.15 -11.18
N GLN A 90 -1.26 -7.16 -11.96
CA GLN A 90 -1.16 -7.08 -13.42
C GLN A 90 -2.54 -6.94 -14.09
N ASP A 91 -3.60 -7.48 -13.46
CA ASP A 91 -4.97 -7.55 -14.00
C ASP A 91 -5.92 -6.51 -13.37
N MET A 92 -5.40 -5.34 -12.96
CA MET A 92 -6.24 -4.29 -12.33
C MET A 92 -7.37 -3.76 -13.22
N LEU A 93 -7.28 -3.98 -14.53
CA LEU A 93 -8.23 -3.44 -15.50
C LEU A 93 -9.35 -4.41 -15.92
N THR A 94 -9.34 -5.66 -15.43
CA THR A 94 -10.30 -6.70 -15.85
C THR A 94 -11.40 -7.01 -14.84
N GLU A 95 -11.40 -6.47 -13.64
CA GLU A 95 -12.47 -6.68 -12.66
C GLU A 95 -13.51 -5.55 -12.71
N GLY A 96 -14.43 -5.64 -13.66
CA GLY A 96 -15.65 -4.84 -13.73
C GLY A 96 -15.49 -3.46 -14.39
N ASP A 97 -16.59 -2.72 -14.45
CA ASP A 97 -16.72 -1.37 -15.02
C ASP A 97 -16.02 -0.26 -14.22
N ARG A 98 -14.88 -0.57 -13.57
CA ARG A 98 -14.15 0.42 -12.76
C ARG A 98 -13.41 1.40 -13.67
N THR A 99 -13.65 2.66 -13.46
CA THR A 99 -12.96 3.75 -14.17
C THR A 99 -11.63 4.10 -13.48
N VAL A 100 -10.77 4.80 -14.20
CA VAL A 100 -9.57 5.40 -13.59
C VAL A 100 -9.94 6.36 -12.46
N GLY A 101 -11.07 7.07 -12.60
CA GLY A 101 -11.61 7.91 -11.56
C GLY A 101 -11.91 7.17 -10.25
N ASP A 102 -12.46 5.94 -10.35
CA ASP A 102 -12.73 5.10 -9.17
C ASP A 102 -11.44 4.69 -8.47
N LEU A 103 -10.41 4.35 -9.23
CA LEU A 103 -9.10 4.00 -8.69
C LEU A 103 -8.43 5.20 -8.00
N VAL A 104 -8.50 6.38 -8.60
CA VAL A 104 -8.01 7.63 -8.01
C VAL A 104 -8.78 7.96 -6.75
N ALA A 105 -10.11 7.85 -6.78
CA ALA A 105 -10.98 8.09 -5.63
C ALA A 105 -10.63 7.18 -4.46
N GLU A 106 -10.41 5.89 -4.71
CA GLU A 106 -10.01 4.91 -3.70
C GLU A 106 -8.61 5.21 -3.15
N ALA A 107 -7.64 5.53 -4.04
CA ALA A 107 -6.28 5.84 -3.64
C ALA A 107 -6.18 7.12 -2.79
N THR A 108 -7.02 8.12 -3.04
CA THR A 108 -7.02 9.39 -2.31
C THR A 108 -7.97 9.43 -1.12
N ALA A 109 -8.83 8.41 -0.96
CA ALA A 109 -9.83 8.37 0.12
C ALA A 109 -9.22 8.52 1.54
N PRO A 110 -8.09 7.85 1.90
CA PRO A 110 -7.48 8.02 3.22
C PRO A 110 -7.02 9.45 3.49
N ALA A 111 -6.41 10.10 2.49
CA ALA A 111 -5.95 11.48 2.61
C ALA A 111 -7.12 12.46 2.79
N ARG A 112 -8.18 12.30 1.99
CA ARG A 112 -9.39 13.10 2.11
C ARG A 112 -10.08 12.92 3.46
N ALA A 113 -10.18 11.68 3.94
CA ALA A 113 -10.75 11.40 5.25
C ALA A 113 -9.94 12.04 6.38
N ALA A 114 -8.61 12.04 6.29
CA ALA A 114 -7.74 12.68 7.27
C ALA A 114 -7.92 14.21 7.30
N LEU A 115 -8.02 14.86 6.13
CA LEU A 115 -8.29 16.30 6.05
C LEU A 115 -9.69 16.63 6.61
N GLN A 116 -10.69 15.84 6.27
CA GLN A 116 -12.05 16.02 6.82
C GLN A 116 -12.06 15.87 8.36
N ALA A 117 -11.35 14.88 8.89
CA ALA A 117 -11.24 14.70 10.34
C ALA A 117 -10.53 15.90 11.00
N LEU A 118 -9.51 16.45 10.36
CA LEU A 118 -8.80 17.64 10.82
C LEU A 118 -9.72 18.87 10.81
N ASP A 119 -10.52 19.06 9.77
CA ASP A 119 -11.49 20.17 9.68
C ASP A 119 -12.54 20.08 10.81
N VAL A 120 -13.09 18.88 11.05
CA VAL A 120 -14.05 18.64 12.15
C VAL A 120 -13.39 18.93 13.50
N ALA A 121 -12.17 18.42 13.73
CA ALA A 121 -11.47 18.63 14.99
C ALA A 121 -11.10 20.11 15.21
N SER A 122 -10.73 20.82 14.14
CA SER A 122 -10.42 22.26 14.21
C SER A 122 -11.66 23.11 14.57
N ALA A 123 -12.82 22.75 14.03
CA ALA A 123 -14.08 23.43 14.35
C ALA A 123 -14.52 23.17 15.81
N ALA A 124 -14.10 22.06 16.40
CA ALA A 124 -14.39 21.73 17.79
C ALA A 124 -13.40 22.34 18.80
N LEU A 125 -12.32 23.00 18.33
CA LEU A 125 -11.35 23.65 19.22
C LEU A 125 -12.04 24.69 20.11
N GLY A 126 -11.82 24.56 21.42
CA GLY A 126 -12.48 25.39 22.44
C GLY A 126 -13.64 24.70 23.18
N ALA A 127 -14.04 23.49 22.76
CA ALA A 127 -15.09 22.73 23.42
C ALA A 127 -14.61 21.92 24.65
N GLY A 128 -13.30 21.95 24.98
CA GLY A 128 -12.70 21.26 26.11
C GLY A 128 -11.31 20.69 25.80
N GLU A 129 -10.69 20.05 26.80
CA GLU A 129 -9.34 19.46 26.67
C GLU A 129 -9.30 18.31 25.65
N ASP A 130 -10.35 17.48 25.60
CA ASP A 130 -10.47 16.38 24.62
C ASP A 130 -10.44 16.86 23.15
N ALA A 131 -10.88 18.11 22.90
CA ALA A 131 -10.86 18.69 21.57
C ALA A 131 -9.45 19.01 21.08
N ALA A 132 -8.54 19.39 21.96
CA ALA A 132 -7.14 19.64 21.64
C ALA A 132 -6.40 18.34 21.28
N ASP A 133 -6.68 17.27 22.01
CA ASP A 133 -6.11 15.94 21.73
C ASP A 133 -6.62 15.39 20.40
N ALA A 134 -7.93 15.53 20.14
CA ALA A 134 -8.53 15.13 18.85
C ALA A 134 -7.93 15.89 17.66
N TYR A 135 -7.70 17.19 17.80
CA TYR A 135 -7.04 17.99 16.78
C TYR A 135 -5.61 17.54 16.54
N SER A 136 -4.84 17.30 17.60
CA SER A 136 -3.45 16.85 17.50
C SER A 136 -3.34 15.50 16.79
N ALA A 137 -4.21 14.54 17.12
CA ALA A 137 -4.27 13.23 16.48
C ALA A 137 -4.67 13.32 14.99
N ALA A 138 -5.64 14.18 14.66
CA ALA A 138 -6.06 14.39 13.28
C ALA A 138 -4.95 15.06 12.45
N LEU A 139 -4.25 16.03 13.01
CA LEU A 139 -3.11 16.72 12.38
C LEU A 139 -1.95 15.75 12.12
N GLU A 140 -1.62 14.91 13.10
CA GLU A 140 -0.61 13.87 12.94
C GLU A 140 -0.97 12.92 11.80
N THR A 141 -2.22 12.44 11.76
CA THR A 141 -2.72 11.55 10.70
C THR A 141 -2.63 12.20 9.32
N ALA A 142 -3.06 13.46 9.18
CA ALA A 142 -2.99 14.18 7.92
C ALA A 142 -1.53 14.41 7.47
N THR A 143 -0.64 14.66 8.43
CA THR A 143 0.80 14.82 8.17
C THR A 143 1.45 13.51 7.73
N LEU A 144 1.16 12.40 8.41
CA LEU A 144 1.68 11.07 8.06
C LEU A 144 1.28 10.63 6.64
N LEU A 145 0.06 10.96 6.23
CA LEU A 145 -0.46 10.64 4.90
C LEU A 145 -0.04 11.65 3.83
N ASP A 146 0.64 12.74 4.22
CA ASP A 146 0.92 13.87 3.32
C ASP A 146 -0.35 14.30 2.56
N ALA A 147 -1.44 14.48 3.33
CA ALA A 147 -2.79 14.52 2.80
C ALA A 147 -3.06 15.75 1.92
N TRP A 148 -2.40 16.88 2.19
CA TRP A 148 -2.53 18.12 1.41
C TRP A 148 -1.99 18.00 -0.02
N ASP A 149 -1.01 17.10 -0.23
CA ASP A 149 -0.37 16.88 -1.53
C ASP A 149 -0.95 15.71 -2.32
N ALA A 150 -1.96 15.03 -1.79
CA ALA A 150 -2.52 13.81 -2.39
C ALA A 150 -3.07 14.05 -3.81
N GLU A 151 -3.83 15.11 -4.02
CA GLU A 151 -4.40 15.46 -5.33
C GLU A 151 -3.30 15.89 -6.31
N ARG A 152 -2.36 16.72 -5.89
CA ARG A 152 -1.22 17.13 -6.71
C ARG A 152 -0.38 15.91 -7.16
N ARG A 153 -0.20 14.92 -6.31
CA ARG A 153 0.52 13.67 -6.67
C ARG A 153 -0.23 12.88 -7.73
N VAL A 154 -1.56 12.85 -7.67
CA VAL A 154 -2.40 12.23 -8.71
C VAL A 154 -2.22 12.97 -10.04
N ASP A 155 -2.30 14.29 -10.04
CA ASP A 155 -2.14 15.09 -11.26
C ASP A 155 -0.77 14.86 -11.92
N ILE A 156 0.29 14.82 -11.12
CA ILE A 156 1.65 14.51 -11.60
C ILE A 156 1.72 13.10 -12.19
N ALA A 157 1.12 12.11 -11.52
CA ALA A 157 1.12 10.72 -11.98
C ALA A 157 0.34 10.58 -13.30
N LEU A 158 -0.83 11.20 -13.42
CA LEU A 158 -1.65 11.17 -14.63
C LEU A 158 -0.96 11.89 -15.80
N ALA A 159 -0.32 13.04 -15.54
CA ALA A 159 0.46 13.76 -16.54
C ALA A 159 1.65 12.91 -17.05
N GLY A 160 2.31 12.18 -16.15
CA GLY A 160 3.42 11.27 -16.51
C GLY A 160 3.03 10.07 -17.35
N LEU A 161 1.74 9.69 -17.34
CA LEU A 161 1.21 8.60 -18.16
C LEU A 161 0.78 9.06 -19.57
N ASP A 162 0.90 10.37 -19.87
CA ASP A 162 0.41 10.99 -21.13
C ASP A 162 -1.06 10.66 -21.42
N ALA A 163 -1.80 10.39 -20.35
CA ALA A 163 -3.19 9.98 -20.41
C ALA A 163 -4.07 11.21 -20.62
N LYS A 164 -4.44 11.48 -21.85
CA LYS A 164 -5.54 12.42 -22.15
C LYS A 164 -6.84 11.71 -21.82
N PHE A 165 -7.30 11.86 -20.58
CA PHE A 165 -8.66 11.44 -20.23
C PHE A 165 -9.63 12.46 -20.80
N ASN A 166 -10.24 12.12 -21.92
CA ASN A 166 -11.46 12.78 -22.36
C ASN A 166 -12.57 12.23 -21.48
N GLY A 167 -13.07 13.05 -20.56
CA GLY A 167 -14.21 12.78 -19.71
C GLY A 167 -15.52 12.68 -20.51
#